data_de5815ca8ada8dcd2d0cf9b8b925ce04
#
_entry.id   de5815ca8ada8dcd2d0cf9b8b925ce04
#
_cell.length_a   1.000
_cell.length_b   1.000
_cell.length_c   1.000
_cell.angle_alpha   90.00
_cell.angle_beta   90.00
_cell.angle_gamma   90.00
#
_symmetry.space_group_name_H-M   'P 1'
#
loop_
_entity.id
_entity.type
_entity.pdbx_description
1 polymer ?
#
loop_
_entity_poly.entity_id
_entity_poly.type
_entity_poly.pdbx_seq_one_letter_code
_entity_poly.pdbx_strand_id
1 'polypeptide(L)'
;MIKNIIGNKIYIFDKLSSTMDKSKELINNGVSNGTVIVARYQTKGRGSNNRDWISEGNDALFSIILDIDKSKVNLLSIVSAYSVLSMFEEILSNEEIKIKWPNDVLVNSKKISGTLIENVIHGNLVKSVVGIGININSRHKSTNNFIYPSVSLIELIGKEFDILTVIKMYLSKFSVYYSKLINNKIDIENISKNLYGLQKKVSFRTNYLNKKNNSNDLYKIINLNKDGTLRVEDSNGDKINLSASEISN
;
A
#
# COMPACT_ATOMS: atom_id res chain seq x y z
N MET A 1 -22.77 10.41 -13.52
CA MET A 1 -22.24 10.17 -12.14
C MET A 1 -21.67 8.76 -12.12
N ILE A 2 -20.37 8.61 -11.92
CA ILE A 2 -19.76 7.27 -11.70
C ILE A 2 -20.25 6.82 -10.34
N LYS A 3 -21.06 5.76 -10.33
CA LYS A 3 -21.56 5.16 -9.10
C LYS A 3 -20.35 4.71 -8.28
N ASN A 4 -20.16 5.24 -7.08
CA ASN A 4 -19.08 4.78 -6.21
C ASN A 4 -19.32 3.30 -5.89
N ILE A 5 -18.47 2.43 -6.44
CA ILE A 5 -18.59 0.98 -6.27
C ILE A 5 -17.81 0.47 -5.07
N ILE A 6 -16.82 1.25 -4.58
CA ILE A 6 -15.95 0.83 -3.48
C ILE A 6 -16.70 0.92 -2.16
N GLY A 7 -16.74 -0.18 -1.42
CA GLY A 7 -17.40 -0.26 -0.12
C GLY A 7 -18.93 -0.37 -0.17
N ASN A 8 -19.53 -0.62 -1.34
CA ASN A 8 -20.98 -0.89 -1.44
C ASN A 8 -21.38 -2.15 -0.66
N LYS A 9 -20.46 -3.10 -0.50
CA LYS A 9 -20.62 -4.29 0.32
C LYS A 9 -19.39 -4.44 1.21
N ILE A 10 -19.61 -4.50 2.52
CA ILE A 10 -18.54 -4.66 3.51
C ILE A 10 -18.89 -5.87 4.37
N TYR A 11 -17.99 -6.86 4.36
CA TYR A 11 -18.05 -8.01 5.26
C TYR A 11 -17.08 -7.77 6.42
N ILE A 12 -17.57 -7.94 7.65
CA ILE A 12 -16.77 -7.77 8.86
C ILE A 12 -16.71 -9.12 9.58
N PHE A 13 -15.49 -9.55 9.89
CA PHE A 13 -15.21 -10.79 10.60
C PHE A 13 -14.41 -10.49 11.87
N ASP A 14 -14.75 -11.20 12.96
CA ASP A 14 -13.98 -11.06 14.20
C ASP A 14 -12.57 -11.65 14.03
N LYS A 15 -12.46 -12.80 13.35
CA LYS A 15 -11.18 -13.50 13.14
C LYS A 15 -11.13 -14.18 11.78
N LEU A 16 -10.03 -13.98 11.06
CA LEU A 16 -9.69 -14.67 9.80
C LEU A 16 -8.25 -15.17 9.84
N SER A 17 -7.90 -16.10 8.96
CA SER A 17 -6.50 -16.37 8.63
C SER A 17 -5.89 -15.14 7.98
N SER A 18 -6.52 -14.65 6.92
CA SER A 18 -6.16 -13.44 6.18
C SER A 18 -7.37 -12.90 5.43
N THR A 19 -7.54 -11.58 5.39
CA THR A 19 -8.55 -10.92 4.56
C THR A 19 -8.32 -11.19 3.07
N MET A 20 -7.05 -11.35 2.66
CA MET A 20 -6.67 -11.69 1.29
C MET A 20 -7.18 -13.08 0.88
N ASP A 21 -7.03 -14.09 1.76
CA ASP A 21 -7.52 -15.46 1.50
C ASP A 21 -9.04 -15.48 1.42
N LYS A 22 -9.72 -14.77 2.33
CA LYS A 22 -11.18 -14.66 2.30
C LYS A 22 -11.66 -13.93 1.05
N SER A 23 -10.93 -12.94 0.58
CA SER A 23 -11.22 -12.24 -0.67
C SER A 23 -11.16 -13.19 -1.88
N LYS A 24 -10.14 -14.04 -1.96
CA LYS A 24 -10.01 -15.04 -3.03
C LYS A 24 -11.14 -16.07 -3.01
N GLU A 25 -11.52 -16.54 -1.82
CA GLU A 25 -12.69 -17.43 -1.66
C GLU A 25 -13.97 -16.76 -2.20
N LEU A 26 -14.22 -15.50 -1.84
CA LEU A 26 -15.38 -14.76 -2.28
C LEU A 26 -15.37 -14.47 -3.79
N ILE A 27 -14.20 -14.25 -4.39
CA ILE A 27 -14.05 -14.11 -5.86
C ILE A 27 -14.58 -15.36 -6.57
N ASN A 28 -14.23 -16.55 -6.07
CA ASN A 28 -14.71 -17.82 -6.63
C ASN A 28 -16.23 -17.98 -6.50
N ASN A 29 -16.83 -17.32 -5.50
CA ASN A 29 -18.28 -17.30 -5.27
C ASN A 29 -18.99 -16.12 -5.99
N GLY A 30 -18.32 -15.44 -6.93
CA GLY A 30 -18.93 -14.40 -7.77
C GLY A 30 -19.22 -13.08 -7.07
N VAL A 31 -18.45 -12.71 -6.05
CA VAL A 31 -18.64 -11.44 -5.33
C VAL A 31 -18.46 -10.23 -6.24
N SER A 32 -19.20 -9.15 -5.95
CA SER A 32 -19.21 -7.93 -6.77
C SER A 32 -17.91 -7.12 -6.62
N ASN A 33 -17.54 -6.41 -7.70
CA ASN A 33 -16.47 -5.43 -7.73
C ASN A 33 -16.68 -4.35 -6.65
N GLY A 34 -15.61 -3.94 -5.96
CA GLY A 34 -15.62 -2.96 -4.88
C GLY A 34 -16.01 -3.52 -3.51
N THR A 35 -16.20 -4.85 -3.39
CA THR A 35 -16.45 -5.49 -2.09
C THR A 35 -15.25 -5.38 -1.17
N VAL A 36 -15.51 -5.06 0.10
CA VAL A 36 -14.51 -4.91 1.16
C VAL A 36 -14.65 -6.02 2.19
N ILE A 37 -13.54 -6.60 2.59
CA ILE A 37 -13.45 -7.61 3.64
C ILE A 37 -12.61 -7.03 4.77
N VAL A 38 -13.17 -6.97 5.98
CA VAL A 38 -12.52 -6.47 7.19
C VAL A 38 -12.35 -7.61 8.17
N ALA A 39 -11.19 -7.70 8.81
CA ALA A 39 -10.96 -8.59 9.95
C ALA A 39 -10.53 -7.79 11.18
N ARG A 40 -11.13 -8.03 12.34
CA ARG A 40 -10.66 -7.47 13.61
C ARG A 40 -9.31 -8.07 14.01
N TYR A 41 -9.10 -9.35 13.68
CA TYR A 41 -7.86 -10.08 13.96
C TYR A 41 -7.50 -11.02 12.80
N GLN A 42 -6.23 -11.04 12.41
CA GLN A 42 -5.68 -12.02 11.45
C GLN A 42 -4.67 -12.94 12.12
N THR A 43 -4.81 -14.26 11.93
CA THR A 43 -3.86 -15.25 12.48
C THR A 43 -2.66 -15.49 11.59
N LYS A 44 -2.77 -15.16 10.29
CA LYS A 44 -1.71 -15.32 9.27
C LYS A 44 -1.74 -14.12 8.33
N GLY A 45 -1.63 -12.90 8.90
CA GLY A 45 -1.52 -11.68 8.13
C GLY A 45 -0.25 -11.72 7.26
N ARG A 46 -0.34 -11.29 6.00
CA ARG A 46 0.78 -11.30 5.06
C ARG A 46 1.16 -9.90 4.61
N GLY A 47 2.46 -9.65 4.54
CA GLY A 47 3.06 -8.54 3.83
C GLY A 47 3.70 -8.98 2.50
N SER A 48 4.38 -8.08 1.83
CA SER A 48 5.18 -8.38 0.63
C SER A 48 6.38 -9.30 0.96
N ASN A 49 6.84 -10.08 -0.04
CA ASN A 49 8.03 -10.95 0.08
C ASN A 49 7.95 -11.98 1.22
N ASN A 50 6.79 -12.63 1.38
CA ASN A 50 6.51 -13.66 2.39
C ASN A 50 6.74 -13.22 3.84
N ARG A 51 6.73 -11.91 4.11
CA ARG A 51 6.80 -11.40 5.49
C ARG A 51 5.42 -11.44 6.13
N ASP A 52 5.42 -11.62 7.45
CA ASP A 52 4.19 -11.53 8.21
C ASP A 52 3.77 -10.06 8.43
N TRP A 53 2.47 -9.82 8.39
CA TRP A 53 1.86 -8.61 8.95
C TRP A 53 1.35 -8.95 10.35
N ILE A 54 2.05 -8.46 11.36
CA ILE A 54 1.72 -8.71 12.76
C ILE A 54 0.72 -7.64 13.21
N SER A 55 -0.39 -8.08 13.79
CA SER A 55 -1.39 -7.20 14.41
C SER A 55 -1.97 -7.89 15.64
N GLU A 56 -2.14 -7.14 16.71
CA GLU A 56 -2.73 -7.61 17.97
C GLU A 56 -4.25 -7.36 18.04
N GLY A 57 -4.90 -7.06 16.91
CA GLY A 57 -6.36 -6.86 16.83
C GLY A 57 -6.82 -5.41 17.01
N ASN A 58 -5.88 -4.46 17.07
CA ASN A 58 -6.15 -3.04 17.30
C ASN A 58 -5.85 -2.15 16.08
N ASP A 59 -5.76 -2.78 14.88
CA ASP A 59 -5.36 -2.11 13.64
C ASP A 59 -6.40 -2.30 12.54
N ALA A 60 -6.35 -1.45 11.52
CA ALA A 60 -7.21 -1.60 10.36
C ALA A 60 -6.63 -2.66 9.41
N LEU A 61 -7.28 -3.81 9.33
CA LEU A 61 -6.93 -4.96 8.50
C LEU A 61 -8.07 -5.25 7.55
N PHE A 62 -7.87 -4.95 6.27
CA PHE A 62 -8.93 -5.14 5.28
C PHE A 62 -8.39 -5.37 3.87
N SER A 63 -9.26 -5.89 3.02
CA SER A 63 -8.97 -6.08 1.60
C SER A 63 -10.12 -5.58 0.74
N ILE A 64 -9.81 -5.11 -0.47
CA ILE A 64 -10.77 -4.65 -1.48
C ILE A 64 -10.63 -5.53 -2.71
N ILE A 65 -11.76 -6.04 -3.22
CA ILE A 65 -11.81 -6.80 -4.47
C ILE A 65 -12.12 -5.85 -5.62
N LEU A 66 -11.28 -5.83 -6.65
CA LEU A 66 -11.39 -4.93 -7.80
C LEU A 66 -11.31 -5.68 -9.12
N ASP A 67 -12.17 -5.33 -10.04
CA ASP A 67 -12.03 -5.66 -11.46
C ASP A 67 -11.26 -4.53 -12.13
N ILE A 68 -10.07 -4.81 -12.66
CA ILE A 68 -9.19 -3.78 -13.20
C ILE A 68 -8.53 -4.22 -14.51
N ASP A 69 -8.27 -3.26 -15.38
CA ASP A 69 -7.47 -3.47 -16.59
C ASP A 69 -6.03 -3.82 -16.20
N LYS A 70 -5.46 -4.83 -16.87
CA LYS A 70 -4.10 -5.32 -16.64
C LYS A 70 -3.05 -4.21 -16.70
N SER A 71 -3.23 -3.23 -17.58
CA SER A 71 -2.30 -2.09 -17.73
C SER A 71 -2.23 -1.16 -16.52
N LYS A 72 -3.23 -1.21 -15.63
CA LYS A 72 -3.35 -0.32 -14.46
C LYS A 72 -3.00 -1.01 -13.14
N VAL A 73 -2.76 -2.31 -13.17
CA VAL A 73 -2.49 -3.11 -11.94
C VAL A 73 -1.28 -2.59 -11.18
N ASN A 74 -0.20 -2.21 -11.87
CA ASN A 74 1.03 -1.72 -11.23
C ASN A 74 0.84 -0.41 -10.46
N LEU A 75 -0.17 0.38 -10.82
CA LEU A 75 -0.49 1.64 -10.15
C LEU A 75 -1.37 1.46 -8.91
N LEU A 76 -1.99 0.27 -8.70
CA LEU A 76 -2.90 0.07 -7.56
C LEU A 76 -2.20 0.23 -6.21
N SER A 77 -0.98 -0.28 -6.05
CA SER A 77 -0.28 -0.17 -4.77
C SER A 77 0.07 1.28 -4.44
N ILE A 78 0.52 2.04 -5.44
CA ILE A 78 0.85 3.44 -5.25
C ILE A 78 -0.39 4.30 -5.01
N VAL A 79 -1.49 4.01 -5.71
CA VAL A 79 -2.79 4.68 -5.51
C VAL A 79 -3.35 4.36 -4.12
N SER A 80 -3.21 3.12 -3.66
CA SER A 80 -3.58 2.73 -2.30
C SER A 80 -2.75 3.48 -1.25
N ALA A 81 -1.41 3.51 -1.40
CA ALA A 81 -0.53 4.24 -0.50
C ALA A 81 -0.82 5.75 -0.50
N TYR A 82 -1.06 6.34 -1.67
CA TYR A 82 -1.43 7.76 -1.77
C TYR A 82 -2.80 8.06 -1.13
N SER A 83 -3.72 7.11 -1.15
CA SER A 83 -5.01 7.23 -0.46
C SER A 83 -4.84 7.25 1.07
N VAL A 84 -3.91 6.42 1.61
CA VAL A 84 -3.54 6.46 3.03
C VAL A 84 -2.88 7.79 3.37
N LEU A 85 -1.91 8.25 2.56
CA LEU A 85 -1.25 9.54 2.75
C LEU A 85 -2.28 10.67 2.79
N SER A 86 -3.15 10.76 1.78
CA SER A 86 -4.18 11.82 1.70
C SER A 86 -5.20 11.77 2.84
N MET A 87 -5.48 10.58 3.40
CA MET A 87 -6.29 10.44 4.60
C MET A 87 -5.55 11.00 5.83
N PHE A 88 -4.28 10.67 5.98
CA PHE A 88 -3.49 11.10 7.13
C PHE A 88 -3.13 12.60 7.10
N GLU A 89 -3.01 13.22 5.92
CA GLU A 89 -2.87 14.68 5.82
C GLU A 89 -4.05 15.45 6.45
N GLU A 90 -5.25 14.84 6.52
CA GLU A 90 -6.41 15.44 7.20
C GLU A 90 -6.37 15.25 8.73
N ILE A 91 -5.63 14.25 9.22
CA ILE A 91 -5.59 13.88 10.65
C ILE A 91 -4.31 14.40 11.32
N LEU A 92 -3.20 14.43 10.58
CA LEU A 92 -1.85 14.69 11.08
C LEU A 92 -1.28 15.98 10.43
N SER A 93 -1.65 17.14 10.94
CA SER A 93 -1.33 18.44 10.32
C SER A 93 0.16 18.84 10.40
N ASN A 94 0.93 18.25 11.33
CA ASN A 94 2.31 18.67 11.61
C ASN A 94 3.34 17.57 11.34
N GLU A 95 2.94 16.45 10.75
CA GLU A 95 3.80 15.29 10.56
C GLU A 95 4.28 15.16 9.11
N GLU A 96 5.51 14.71 8.92
CA GLU A 96 6.02 14.40 7.58
C GLU A 96 5.47 13.05 7.12
N ILE A 97 4.56 13.06 6.12
CA ILE A 97 3.97 11.84 5.57
C ILE A 97 4.55 11.59 4.18
N LYS A 98 5.14 10.41 3.96
CA LYS A 98 5.78 10.03 2.69
C LYS A 98 5.39 8.63 2.26
N ILE A 99 5.43 8.41 0.95
CA ILE A 99 5.25 7.09 0.34
C ILE A 99 6.62 6.47 0.12
N LYS A 100 6.90 5.38 0.82
CA LYS A 100 8.04 4.53 0.48
C LYS A 100 7.59 3.56 -0.61
N TRP A 101 8.04 3.85 -1.84
CA TRP A 101 7.72 3.04 -3.00
C TRP A 101 8.15 1.58 -2.79
N PRO A 102 7.34 0.56 -3.23
CA PRO A 102 6.14 0.75 -4.04
C PRO A 102 4.82 0.85 -3.23
N ASN A 103 4.79 0.60 -1.92
CA ASN A 103 3.55 0.19 -1.25
C ASN A 103 3.43 0.58 0.24
N ASP A 104 4.43 1.22 0.83
CA ASP A 104 4.43 1.59 2.25
C ASP A 104 4.18 3.09 2.44
N VAL A 105 3.51 3.45 3.53
CA VAL A 105 3.38 4.84 3.98
C VAL A 105 4.15 5.02 5.27
N LEU A 106 4.95 6.08 5.32
CA LEU A 106 5.75 6.45 6.48
C LEU A 106 5.25 7.76 7.07
N VAL A 107 5.27 7.86 8.39
CA VAL A 107 5.14 9.11 9.14
C VAL A 107 6.42 9.28 9.94
N ASN A 108 7.11 10.41 9.76
CA ASN A 108 8.41 10.69 10.38
C ASN A 108 9.40 9.53 10.20
N SER A 109 9.50 9.01 8.97
CA SER A 109 10.35 7.88 8.59
C SER A 109 10.02 6.53 9.27
N LYS A 110 8.87 6.41 9.97
CA LYS A 110 8.38 5.17 10.58
C LYS A 110 7.17 4.65 9.82
N LYS A 111 7.09 3.33 9.59
CA LYS A 111 6.00 2.73 8.83
C LYS A 111 4.69 2.77 9.60
N ILE A 112 3.64 3.36 9.01
CA ILE A 112 2.28 3.37 9.54
C ILE A 112 1.33 2.47 8.74
N SER A 113 1.61 2.25 7.45
CA SER A 113 0.75 1.43 6.59
C SER A 113 1.54 0.69 5.53
N GLY A 114 0.99 -0.44 5.09
CA GLY A 114 1.47 -1.20 3.94
C GLY A 114 0.32 -1.76 3.11
N THR A 115 0.56 -1.87 1.80
CA THR A 115 -0.38 -2.44 0.83
C THR A 115 0.22 -3.68 0.19
N LEU A 116 -0.59 -4.74 0.06
CA LEU A 116 -0.25 -5.96 -0.68
C LEU A 116 -1.26 -6.16 -1.80
N ILE A 117 -0.79 -6.41 -3.03
CA ILE A 117 -1.67 -6.71 -4.16
C ILE A 117 -1.43 -8.12 -4.63
N GLU A 118 -2.51 -8.90 -4.71
CA GLU A 118 -2.52 -10.23 -5.31
C GLU A 118 -3.57 -10.26 -6.43
N ASN A 119 -3.20 -10.84 -7.57
CA ASN A 119 -4.03 -10.86 -8.75
C ASN A 119 -4.53 -12.27 -9.05
N VAL A 120 -5.81 -12.38 -9.36
CA VAL A 120 -6.45 -13.60 -9.88
C VAL A 120 -6.85 -13.31 -11.32
N ILE A 121 -6.24 -14.02 -12.27
CA ILE A 121 -6.44 -13.79 -13.71
C ILE A 121 -7.56 -14.71 -14.20
N HIS A 122 -8.62 -14.11 -14.77
CA HIS A 122 -9.70 -14.81 -15.46
C HIS A 122 -9.82 -14.29 -16.89
N GLY A 123 -9.16 -14.93 -17.83
CA GLY A 123 -9.11 -14.47 -19.24
C GLY A 123 -8.46 -13.08 -19.36
N ASN A 124 -9.18 -12.13 -19.95
CA ASN A 124 -8.69 -10.75 -20.14
C ASN A 124 -8.96 -9.83 -18.94
N LEU A 125 -9.74 -10.28 -17.96
CA LEU A 125 -10.04 -9.52 -16.75
C LEU A 125 -9.10 -9.95 -15.63
N VAL A 126 -8.58 -8.97 -14.91
CA VAL A 126 -7.78 -9.16 -13.70
C VAL A 126 -8.66 -8.79 -12.51
N LYS A 127 -8.92 -9.76 -11.64
CA LYS A 127 -9.43 -9.49 -10.31
C LYS A 127 -8.26 -9.26 -9.38
N SER A 128 -8.09 -8.03 -8.93
CA SER A 128 -7.06 -7.66 -7.95
C SER A 128 -7.64 -7.65 -6.55
N VAL A 129 -6.94 -8.29 -5.63
CA VAL A 129 -7.20 -8.17 -4.18
C VAL A 129 -6.18 -7.19 -3.62
N VAL A 130 -6.65 -6.04 -3.18
CA VAL A 130 -5.83 -5.01 -2.54
C VAL A 130 -5.96 -5.20 -1.03
N GLY A 131 -4.94 -5.73 -0.40
CA GLY A 131 -4.85 -5.88 1.05
C GLY A 131 -4.18 -4.66 1.67
N ILE A 132 -4.79 -4.09 2.69
CA ILE A 132 -4.33 -2.90 3.38
C ILE A 132 -4.22 -3.20 4.88
N GLY A 133 -3.05 -2.88 5.44
CA GLY A 133 -2.81 -2.82 6.88
C GLY A 133 -2.46 -1.39 7.28
N ILE A 134 -3.13 -0.85 8.31
CA ILE A 134 -2.84 0.47 8.88
C ILE A 134 -2.73 0.32 10.38
N ASN A 135 -1.62 0.73 10.95
CA ASN A 135 -1.38 0.73 12.39
C ASN A 135 -2.19 1.86 13.04
N ILE A 136 -3.21 1.51 13.83
CA ILE A 136 -4.15 2.48 14.42
C ILE A 136 -3.95 2.59 15.93
N ASN A 137 -4.33 1.57 16.68
CA ASN A 137 -4.33 1.58 18.15
C ASN A 137 -3.33 0.59 18.76
N SER A 138 -2.52 -0.07 17.94
CA SER A 138 -1.42 -0.90 18.44
C SER A 138 -0.31 -0.03 19.03
N ARG A 139 0.31 -0.51 20.12
CA ARG A 139 1.50 0.10 20.72
C ARG A 139 2.71 -0.76 20.38
N HIS A 140 3.53 -0.25 19.48
CA HIS A 140 4.71 -0.99 19.03
C HIS A 140 5.77 -0.99 20.14
N LYS A 141 6.01 -2.13 20.74
CA LYS A 141 7.24 -2.33 21.54
C LYS A 141 8.40 -2.26 20.57
N SER A 142 9.44 -1.49 20.91
CA SER A 142 10.69 -1.46 20.14
C SER A 142 11.33 -2.84 20.19
N THR A 143 10.91 -3.73 19.28
CA THR A 143 11.55 -5.03 19.08
C THR A 143 12.57 -4.86 17.97
N ASN A 144 13.81 -5.24 18.26
CA ASN A 144 14.96 -5.20 17.32
C ASN A 144 14.77 -6.07 16.05
N ASN A 145 13.58 -6.63 15.85
CA ASN A 145 13.30 -7.60 14.77
C ASN A 145 12.63 -6.97 13.53
N PHE A 146 12.29 -5.69 13.55
CA PHE A 146 11.72 -5.03 12.36
C PHE A 146 12.82 -4.37 11.53
N ILE A 147 12.81 -4.64 10.21
CA ILE A 147 13.75 -4.01 9.26
C ILE A 147 13.58 -2.49 9.22
N TYR A 148 12.37 -1.99 9.54
CA TYR A 148 12.04 -0.57 9.66
C TYR A 148 11.23 -0.33 10.93
N PRO A 149 11.49 0.78 11.65
CA PRO A 149 10.66 1.18 12.75
C PRO A 149 9.22 1.43 12.28
N SER A 150 8.25 1.00 13.07
CA SER A 150 6.82 1.24 12.85
C SER A 150 6.30 2.29 13.84
N VAL A 151 5.15 2.85 13.49
CA VAL A 151 4.40 3.78 14.33
C VAL A 151 2.90 3.56 14.09
N SER A 152 2.08 3.85 15.08
CA SER A 152 0.61 3.82 14.98
C SER A 152 0.00 5.20 15.21
N LEU A 153 -1.28 5.34 14.87
CA LEU A 153 -1.99 6.61 15.02
C LEU A 153 -2.13 7.00 16.49
N ILE A 154 -2.35 6.03 17.39
CA ILE A 154 -2.42 6.29 18.85
C ILE A 154 -1.08 6.80 19.41
N GLU A 155 0.05 6.32 18.89
CA GLU A 155 1.39 6.78 19.30
C GLU A 155 1.69 8.21 18.84
N LEU A 156 1.10 8.65 17.72
CA LEU A 156 1.26 10.01 17.19
C LEU A 156 0.33 11.02 17.89
N ILE A 157 -0.91 10.63 18.20
CA ILE A 157 -1.96 11.57 18.66
C ILE A 157 -2.27 11.39 20.14
N GLY A 158 -1.98 10.22 20.74
CA GLY A 158 -2.23 9.96 22.16
C GLY A 158 -3.66 9.54 22.50
N LYS A 159 -4.53 9.31 21.52
CA LYS A 159 -5.92 8.86 21.73
C LYS A 159 -6.30 7.71 20.80
N GLU A 160 -7.23 6.87 21.21
CA GLU A 160 -7.77 5.78 20.41
C GLU A 160 -8.70 6.30 19.30
N PHE A 161 -8.74 5.53 18.20
CA PHE A 161 -9.61 5.78 17.07
C PHE A 161 -10.52 4.58 16.83
N ASP A 162 -11.75 4.86 16.38
CA ASP A 162 -12.62 3.80 15.87
C ASP A 162 -12.10 3.31 14.53
N ILE A 163 -11.71 2.04 14.50
CA ILE A 163 -11.06 1.40 13.35
C ILE A 163 -11.97 1.43 12.10
N LEU A 164 -13.27 1.22 12.28
CA LEU A 164 -14.22 1.24 11.16
C LEU A 164 -14.36 2.65 10.56
N THR A 165 -14.29 3.68 11.40
CA THR A 165 -14.28 5.07 10.94
C THR A 165 -13.04 5.35 10.10
N VAL A 166 -11.84 4.93 10.54
CA VAL A 166 -10.60 5.09 9.75
C VAL A 166 -10.68 4.32 8.43
N ILE A 167 -11.20 3.09 8.44
CA ILE A 167 -11.43 2.33 7.20
C ILE A 167 -12.35 3.09 6.24
N LYS A 168 -13.46 3.65 6.72
CA LYS A 168 -14.39 4.43 5.88
C LYS A 168 -13.74 5.69 5.31
N MET A 169 -12.92 6.40 6.10
CA MET A 169 -12.14 7.56 5.61
C MET A 169 -11.19 7.14 4.47
N TYR A 170 -10.45 6.03 4.67
CA TYR A 170 -9.60 5.49 3.62
C TYR A 170 -10.40 5.13 2.36
N LEU A 171 -11.52 4.40 2.49
CA LEU A 171 -12.35 4.00 1.34
C LEU A 171 -12.87 5.21 0.57
N SER A 172 -13.21 6.31 1.24
CA SER A 172 -13.59 7.57 0.60
C SER A 172 -12.46 8.13 -0.28
N LYS A 173 -11.22 8.22 0.26
CA LYS A 173 -10.05 8.69 -0.50
C LYS A 173 -9.70 7.74 -1.64
N PHE A 174 -9.68 6.44 -1.35
CA PHE A 174 -9.37 5.43 -2.34
C PHE A 174 -10.37 5.44 -3.51
N SER A 175 -11.65 5.62 -3.25
CA SER A 175 -12.68 5.73 -4.30
C SER A 175 -12.40 6.88 -5.27
N VAL A 176 -11.96 8.03 -4.75
CA VAL A 176 -11.61 9.20 -5.57
C VAL A 176 -10.40 8.90 -6.46
N TYR A 177 -9.31 8.38 -5.88
CA TYR A 177 -8.08 8.12 -6.62
C TYR A 177 -8.20 6.92 -7.55
N TYR A 178 -8.92 5.87 -7.16
CA TYR A 178 -9.26 4.75 -8.03
C TYR A 178 -10.08 5.20 -9.24
N SER A 179 -11.09 6.07 -9.04
CA SER A 179 -11.84 6.65 -10.15
C SER A 179 -10.94 7.46 -11.09
N LYS A 180 -9.99 8.24 -10.57
CA LYS A 180 -9.00 8.94 -11.40
C LYS A 180 -8.10 7.96 -12.17
N LEU A 181 -7.68 6.86 -11.54
CA LEU A 181 -6.86 5.83 -12.16
C LEU A 181 -7.57 5.16 -13.34
N ILE A 182 -8.81 4.68 -13.14
CA ILE A 182 -9.56 3.99 -14.21
C ILE A 182 -9.87 4.91 -15.39
N ASN A 183 -10.01 6.22 -15.15
CA ASN A 183 -10.28 7.23 -16.17
C ASN A 183 -9.00 7.89 -16.74
N ASN A 184 -7.80 7.37 -16.45
CA ASN A 184 -6.51 7.93 -16.86
C ASN A 184 -6.28 9.40 -16.44
N LYS A 185 -6.85 9.80 -15.30
CA LYS A 185 -6.77 11.16 -14.73
C LYS A 185 -5.94 11.24 -13.45
N ILE A 186 -5.20 10.17 -13.13
CA ILE A 186 -4.34 10.16 -11.95
C ILE A 186 -3.14 11.12 -12.16
N ASP A 187 -2.87 11.95 -11.18
CA ASP A 187 -1.76 12.89 -11.19
C ASP A 187 -0.50 12.23 -10.58
N ILE A 188 0.28 11.59 -11.45
CA ILE A 188 1.51 10.90 -11.06
C ILE A 188 2.59 11.87 -10.59
N GLU A 189 2.64 13.10 -11.14
CA GLU A 189 3.63 14.09 -10.73
C GLU A 189 3.39 14.55 -9.28
N ASN A 190 2.12 14.77 -8.91
CA ASN A 190 1.78 15.11 -7.53
C ASN A 190 2.06 13.97 -6.56
N ILE A 191 1.76 12.72 -6.95
CA ILE A 191 2.13 11.55 -6.15
C ILE A 191 3.65 11.46 -5.99
N SER A 192 4.41 11.69 -7.07
CA SER A 192 5.88 11.64 -7.07
C SER A 192 6.54 12.58 -6.06
N LYS A 193 5.96 13.77 -5.84
CA LYS A 193 6.46 14.75 -4.84
C LYS A 193 6.40 14.23 -3.40
N ASN A 194 5.58 13.22 -3.17
CA ASN A 194 5.39 12.60 -1.85
C ASN A 194 6.24 11.34 -1.64
N LEU A 195 7.14 11.00 -2.57
CA LEU A 195 8.04 9.86 -2.41
C LEU A 195 9.05 10.08 -1.28
N TYR A 196 9.20 9.05 -0.44
CA TYR A 196 10.29 9.01 0.53
C TYR A 196 11.64 8.88 -0.19
N GLY A 197 12.59 9.73 0.18
CA GLY A 197 13.91 9.74 -0.45
C GLY A 197 13.96 10.38 -1.85
N LEU A 198 12.91 11.07 -2.30
CA LEU A 198 12.94 11.82 -3.57
C LEU A 198 14.15 12.75 -3.63
N GLN A 199 14.90 12.71 -4.74
CA GLN A 199 16.16 13.44 -4.98
C GLN A 199 17.31 13.07 -4.02
N LYS A 200 17.14 12.05 -3.18
CA LYS A 200 18.19 11.53 -2.28
C LYS A 200 18.80 10.24 -2.83
N LYS A 201 20.04 9.97 -2.44
CA LYS A 201 20.68 8.68 -2.71
C LYS A 201 20.21 7.64 -1.69
N VAL A 202 19.71 6.52 -2.17
CA VAL A 202 19.20 5.41 -1.37
C VAL A 202 19.76 4.09 -1.89
N SER A 203 19.87 3.09 -1.02
CA SER A 203 20.18 1.72 -1.43
C SER A 203 18.89 0.95 -1.65
N PHE A 204 18.86 0.12 -2.67
CA PHE A 204 17.79 -0.83 -2.92
C PHE A 204 18.32 -2.26 -2.79
N ARG A 205 17.59 -3.11 -2.09
CA ARG A 205 17.82 -4.57 -2.17
C ARG A 205 17.08 -5.06 -3.40
N THR A 206 17.79 -5.33 -4.50
CA THR A 206 17.15 -5.80 -5.73
C THR A 206 17.82 -7.07 -6.24
N ASN A 207 17.02 -7.99 -6.76
CA ASN A 207 17.54 -9.17 -7.46
C ASN A 207 18.13 -8.80 -8.84
N TYR A 208 17.69 -7.70 -9.43
CA TYR A 208 18.12 -7.21 -10.73
C TYR A 208 19.49 -6.53 -10.65
N LEU A 209 19.66 -5.66 -9.66
CA LEU A 209 20.90 -4.89 -9.50
C LEU A 209 22.06 -5.76 -9.00
N ASN A 210 21.78 -6.81 -8.22
CA ASN A 210 22.78 -7.77 -7.75
C ASN A 210 23.47 -8.58 -8.87
N LYS A 211 22.89 -8.61 -10.08
CA LYS A 211 23.51 -9.26 -11.26
C LYS A 211 24.50 -8.35 -11.99
N LYS A 212 24.47 -7.03 -11.77
CA LYS A 212 25.32 -6.06 -12.47
C LYS A 212 26.19 -5.21 -11.57
N ASN A 213 25.79 -4.95 -10.30
CA ASN A 213 26.46 -4.02 -9.42
C ASN A 213 26.52 -4.56 -7.98
N ASN A 214 27.45 -4.04 -7.16
CA ASN A 214 27.62 -4.43 -5.77
C ASN A 214 26.40 -4.09 -4.91
N SER A 215 26.12 -4.87 -3.87
CA SER A 215 24.99 -4.72 -2.94
C SER A 215 24.95 -3.38 -2.18
N ASN A 216 25.93 -2.49 -2.35
CA ASN A 216 26.07 -1.20 -1.70
C ASN A 216 25.87 0.01 -2.62
N ASP A 217 25.45 -0.20 -3.88
CA ASP A 217 25.29 0.91 -4.79
C ASP A 217 24.13 1.82 -4.38
N LEU A 218 24.39 3.12 -4.40
CA LEU A 218 23.44 4.17 -4.08
C LEU A 218 22.82 4.70 -5.38
N TYR A 219 21.49 4.79 -5.39
CA TYR A 219 20.70 5.30 -6.49
C TYR A 219 19.95 6.55 -6.05
N LYS A 220 19.98 7.58 -6.89
CA LYS A 220 19.19 8.80 -6.66
C LYS A 220 17.77 8.58 -7.20
N ILE A 221 16.75 8.74 -6.35
CA ILE A 221 15.35 8.68 -6.77
C ILE A 221 15.03 9.96 -7.56
N ILE A 222 14.60 9.79 -8.81
CA ILE A 222 14.28 10.90 -9.72
C ILE A 222 12.78 11.21 -9.68
N ASN A 223 11.94 10.23 -10.02
CA ASN A 223 10.49 10.37 -10.06
C ASN A 223 9.78 9.02 -10.17
N LEU A 224 8.46 9.04 -10.03
CA LEU A 224 7.57 7.95 -10.41
C LEU A 224 7.16 8.12 -11.87
N ASN A 225 7.22 7.04 -12.66
CA ASN A 225 6.77 7.03 -14.04
C ASN A 225 5.24 6.80 -14.13
N LYS A 226 4.65 7.11 -15.27
CA LYS A 226 3.20 6.95 -15.54
C LYS A 226 2.70 5.50 -15.47
N ASP A 227 3.59 4.53 -15.60
CA ASP A 227 3.31 3.09 -15.49
C ASP A 227 3.49 2.52 -14.07
N GLY A 228 3.85 3.37 -13.09
CA GLY A 228 4.10 2.99 -11.69
C GLY A 228 5.51 2.52 -11.39
N THR A 229 6.41 2.47 -12.39
CA THR A 229 7.83 2.18 -12.17
C THR A 229 8.53 3.37 -11.53
N LEU A 230 9.59 3.09 -10.73
CA LEU A 230 10.40 4.12 -10.10
C LEU A 230 11.61 4.42 -10.99
N ARG A 231 11.78 5.68 -11.37
CA ARG A 231 12.96 6.13 -12.10
C ARG A 231 14.05 6.54 -11.12
N VAL A 232 15.22 5.92 -11.28
CA VAL A 232 16.41 6.18 -10.46
C VAL A 232 17.62 6.49 -11.36
N GLU A 233 18.64 7.11 -10.78
CA GLU A 233 19.92 7.40 -11.43
C GLU A 233 21.04 6.73 -10.60
N ASP A 234 21.90 5.98 -11.24
CA ASP A 234 23.02 5.30 -10.62
C ASP A 234 24.23 6.25 -10.41
N SER A 235 25.36 5.72 -9.91
CA SER A 235 26.59 6.48 -9.68
C SER A 235 27.27 6.98 -10.96
N ASN A 236 26.96 6.40 -12.12
CA ASN A 236 27.50 6.76 -13.44
C ASN A 236 26.62 7.81 -14.13
N GLY A 237 25.44 8.15 -13.56
CA GLY A 237 24.45 9.02 -14.16
C GLY A 237 23.48 8.30 -15.09
N ASP A 238 23.53 6.97 -15.16
CA ASP A 238 22.60 6.17 -15.96
C ASP A 238 21.22 6.09 -15.32
N LYS A 239 20.17 6.30 -16.11
CA LYS A 239 18.79 6.28 -15.65
C LYS A 239 18.16 4.91 -15.85
N ILE A 240 17.66 4.35 -14.75
CA ILE A 240 17.06 3.02 -14.68
C ILE A 240 15.61 3.13 -14.20
N ASN A 241 14.70 2.34 -14.81
CA ASN A 241 13.33 2.22 -14.33
C ASN A 241 13.20 0.88 -13.57
N LEU A 242 12.82 0.96 -12.30
CA LEU A 242 12.63 -0.20 -11.43
C LEU A 242 11.16 -0.55 -11.33
N SER A 243 10.83 -1.83 -11.51
CA SER A 243 9.49 -2.35 -11.23
C SER A 243 9.38 -2.86 -9.80
N ALA A 244 8.16 -2.91 -9.25
CA ALA A 244 7.92 -3.39 -7.88
C ALA A 244 8.35 -4.86 -7.67
N SER A 245 8.34 -5.67 -8.72
CA SER A 245 8.77 -7.08 -8.67
C SER A 245 10.28 -7.26 -8.61
N GLU A 246 11.06 -6.23 -8.95
CA GLU A 246 12.52 -6.27 -8.96
C GLU A 246 13.15 -5.89 -7.63
N ILE A 247 12.34 -5.37 -6.70
CA ILE A 247 12.81 -4.95 -5.36
C ILE A 247 12.37 -5.94 -4.31
N SER A 248 13.34 -6.53 -3.62
CA SER A 248 13.14 -7.19 -2.33
C SER A 248 13.32 -6.14 -1.23
N ASN A 249 12.24 -5.68 -0.65
CA ASN A 249 12.29 -4.77 0.50
C ASN A 249 12.81 -5.44 1.77
#